data_cbb0e69295c7b7efeb269fda68f0bea8
#
_entry.id   cbb0e69295c7b7efeb269fda68f0bea8
#
_cell.length_a   1.000
_cell.length_b   1.000
_cell.length_c   1.000
_cell.angle_alpha   90.00
_cell.angle_beta   90.00
_cell.angle_gamma   90.00
#
_symmetry.space_group_name_H-M   'P 1'
#
loop_
_entity.id
_entity.type
_entity.pdbx_description
1 polymer ?
#
loop_
_entity_poly.entity_id
_entity_poly.type
_entity_poly.pdbx_seq_one_letter_code
_entity_poly.pdbx_strand_id
1 'polypeptide(L)'
;MTPAANDRPRFATWEEELADLRSSFDVVERTVRTGGRDFVLAQPRDYDDLIDEAEFVRDDRLPYWADLWPASLALADHVARQKGEGRLALELGCGSGLVASALAHAGYRVTATDYYPEALRFTRVNAERNSGRRIRTRLVDWRDLPRDLGRYDVVVAADVLYEHTYGDLVADAITEALAPDGFALVADPGRLSLPAFLVAIEERGLVVDEQWSVPHEDGAQKQAIGLYAIRVR
;
A
#
# COMPACT_ATOMS: atom_id res chain seq x y z
N MET A 1 18.71 -19.44 -2.69
CA MET A 1 18.94 -18.00 -2.76
C MET A 1 18.91 -17.45 -1.34
N THR A 2 20.02 -16.90 -0.87
CA THR A 2 20.14 -16.29 0.47
C THR A 2 19.35 -14.97 0.43
N PRO A 3 18.44 -14.69 1.38
CA PRO A 3 17.72 -13.42 1.41
C PRO A 3 18.71 -12.26 1.55
N ALA A 4 18.46 -11.18 0.82
CA ALA A 4 19.25 -9.96 0.90
C ALA A 4 19.33 -9.48 2.37
N ALA A 5 20.47 -8.93 2.77
CA ALA A 5 20.81 -8.62 4.16
C ALA A 5 19.86 -7.63 4.88
N ASN A 6 18.89 -7.03 4.18
CA ASN A 6 17.91 -6.07 4.72
C ASN A 6 16.58 -6.68 5.22
N ASP A 7 16.40 -8.00 5.13
CA ASP A 7 15.10 -8.65 5.39
C ASP A 7 14.94 -9.17 6.84
N ARG A 8 15.93 -8.97 7.70
CA ARG A 8 15.80 -9.32 9.13
C ARG A 8 15.28 -8.11 9.90
N PRO A 9 14.09 -8.23 10.53
CA PRO A 9 13.60 -7.16 11.36
C PRO A 9 14.58 -6.87 12.49
N ARG A 10 14.90 -5.58 12.71
CA ARG A 10 15.77 -5.09 13.79
C ARG A 10 15.19 -5.43 15.17
N PHE A 11 13.86 -5.57 15.26
CA PHE A 11 13.10 -5.79 16.47
C PHE A 11 12.50 -7.20 16.52
N ALA A 12 12.41 -7.79 17.71
CA ALA A 12 11.86 -9.12 17.91
C ALA A 12 10.33 -9.13 17.88
N THR A 13 9.68 -8.04 18.29
CA THR A 13 8.22 -7.90 18.32
C THR A 13 7.79 -6.53 17.77
N TRP A 14 6.49 -6.43 17.40
CA TRP A 14 5.92 -5.15 16.96
C TRP A 14 5.86 -4.12 18.11
N GLU A 15 5.73 -4.56 19.37
CA GLU A 15 5.74 -3.69 20.54
C GLU A 15 7.09 -2.98 20.72
N GLU A 16 8.19 -3.72 20.51
CA GLU A 16 9.54 -3.15 20.57
C GLU A 16 9.74 -2.13 19.43
N GLU A 17 9.29 -2.45 18.20
CA GLU A 17 9.37 -1.53 17.07
C GLU A 17 8.49 -0.29 17.28
N LEU A 18 7.28 -0.46 17.85
CA LEU A 18 6.40 0.66 18.21
C LEU A 18 7.01 1.56 19.28
N ALA A 19 7.68 0.98 20.29
CA ALA A 19 8.36 1.75 21.31
C ALA A 19 9.50 2.61 20.73
N ASP A 20 10.27 2.05 19.79
CA ASP A 20 11.31 2.80 19.07
C ASP A 20 10.71 3.90 18.16
N LEU A 21 9.59 3.61 17.46
CA LEU A 21 8.87 4.64 16.70
C LEU A 21 8.38 5.80 17.58
N ARG A 22 7.83 5.50 18.77
CA ARG A 22 7.41 6.52 19.73
C ARG A 22 8.55 7.36 20.32
N SER A 23 9.77 6.89 20.23
CA SER A 23 10.95 7.69 20.62
C SER A 23 11.37 8.72 19.57
N SER A 24 10.92 8.50 18.32
CA SER A 24 11.31 9.30 17.15
C SER A 24 10.16 10.14 16.58
N PHE A 25 8.91 9.74 16.84
CA PHE A 25 7.69 10.36 16.29
C PHE A 25 6.66 10.59 17.39
N ASP A 26 5.86 11.65 17.26
CA ASP A 26 4.61 11.77 18.02
C ASP A 26 3.57 10.81 17.42
N VAL A 27 3.45 9.61 18.02
CA VAL A 27 2.62 8.53 17.50
C VAL A 27 1.24 8.55 18.14
N VAL A 28 0.21 8.58 17.31
CA VAL A 28 -1.18 8.37 17.71
C VAL A 28 -1.68 7.01 17.27
N GLU A 29 -2.71 6.52 17.94
CA GLU A 29 -3.42 5.30 17.53
C GLU A 29 -4.82 5.67 17.04
N ARG A 30 -5.16 5.16 15.85
CA ARG A 30 -6.51 5.31 15.27
C ARG A 30 -7.14 3.93 15.10
N THR A 31 -8.39 3.80 15.51
CA THR A 31 -9.18 2.60 15.21
C THR A 31 -9.98 2.83 13.94
N VAL A 32 -9.79 1.95 12.97
CA VAL A 32 -10.47 1.97 11.67
C VAL A 32 -11.37 0.74 11.57
N ARG A 33 -12.67 0.95 11.40
CA ARG A 33 -13.61 -0.14 11.18
C ARG A 33 -13.74 -0.42 9.69
N THR A 34 -13.27 -1.58 9.26
CA THR A 34 -13.31 -2.00 7.86
C THR A 34 -13.33 -3.53 7.76
N GLY A 35 -13.89 -4.11 6.69
CA GLY A 35 -14.00 -5.55 6.53
C GLY A 35 -14.80 -6.26 7.63
N GLY A 36 -15.68 -5.51 8.34
CA GLY A 36 -16.48 -6.03 9.45
C GLY A 36 -15.75 -6.13 10.79
N ARG A 37 -14.51 -5.58 10.91
CA ARG A 37 -13.70 -5.59 12.13
C ARG A 37 -12.96 -4.27 12.36
N ASP A 38 -12.38 -4.14 13.53
CA ASP A 38 -11.56 -3.00 13.88
C ASP A 38 -10.07 -3.30 13.61
N PHE A 39 -9.39 -2.36 12.96
CA PHE A 39 -7.93 -2.31 12.81
C PHE A 39 -7.41 -1.14 13.63
N VAL A 40 -6.43 -1.40 14.48
CA VAL A 40 -5.78 -0.35 15.28
C VAL A 40 -4.46 0.01 14.62
N LEU A 41 -4.36 1.24 14.12
CA LEU A 41 -3.19 1.73 13.39
C LEU A 41 -2.41 2.73 14.25
N ALA A 42 -1.13 2.48 14.42
CA ALA A 42 -0.18 3.49 14.87
C ALA A 42 0.21 4.37 13.67
N GLN A 43 0.17 5.68 13.84
CA GLN A 43 0.50 6.66 12.80
C GLN A 43 1.19 7.86 13.43
N PRO A 44 2.01 8.62 12.70
CA PRO A 44 2.38 9.96 13.11
C PRO A 44 1.14 10.82 13.35
N ARG A 45 1.17 11.71 14.33
CA ARG A 45 0.03 12.60 14.63
C ARG A 45 -0.23 13.56 13.50
N ASP A 46 0.84 14.13 12.96
CA ASP A 46 0.79 15.14 11.91
C ASP A 46 1.85 14.81 10.86
N TYR A 47 1.48 14.89 9.58
CA TYR A 47 2.43 14.70 8.50
C TYR A 47 3.29 15.96 8.27
N ASP A 48 2.82 17.15 8.67
CA ASP A 48 3.57 18.40 8.53
C ASP A 48 4.88 18.35 9.34
N ASP A 49 4.88 17.64 10.49
CA ASP A 49 6.08 17.43 11.32
C ASP A 49 7.12 16.51 10.66
N LEU A 50 6.75 15.84 9.58
CA LEU A 50 7.59 14.88 8.83
C LEU A 50 8.23 15.50 7.59
N ILE A 51 7.90 16.76 7.27
CA ILE A 51 8.43 17.41 6.08
C ILE A 51 9.90 17.76 6.32
N ASP A 52 10.80 17.06 5.58
CA ASP A 52 12.19 17.47 5.46
C ASP A 52 12.33 18.45 4.28
N GLU A 53 12.63 19.71 4.59
CA GLU A 53 12.79 20.77 3.57
C GLU A 53 13.86 20.41 2.53
N ALA A 54 14.92 19.69 2.90
CA ALA A 54 15.97 19.27 1.98
C ALA A 54 15.51 18.14 1.05
N GLU A 55 14.67 17.22 1.54
CA GLU A 55 14.03 16.19 0.72
C GLU A 55 12.97 16.80 -0.21
N PHE A 56 12.16 17.72 0.29
CA PHE A 56 11.18 18.43 -0.51
C PHE A 56 11.82 19.21 -1.66
N VAL A 57 12.90 19.94 -1.41
CA VAL A 57 13.65 20.68 -2.46
C VAL A 57 14.26 19.74 -3.50
N ARG A 58 14.64 18.51 -3.10
CA ARG A 58 15.27 17.55 -4.00
C ARG A 58 14.27 16.78 -4.85
N ASP A 59 13.15 16.35 -4.30
CA ASP A 59 12.22 15.39 -4.91
C ASP A 59 10.79 15.91 -5.04
N ASP A 60 10.47 17.10 -4.53
CA ASP A 60 9.14 17.75 -4.54
C ASP A 60 8.05 16.85 -3.87
N ARG A 61 8.47 16.01 -2.90
CA ARG A 61 7.61 15.00 -2.27
C ARG A 61 7.21 15.39 -0.85
N LEU A 62 5.94 15.19 -0.56
CA LEU A 62 5.36 15.31 0.76
C LEU A 62 5.15 13.92 1.37
N PRO A 63 5.24 13.78 2.70
CA PRO A 63 5.09 12.50 3.39
C PRO A 63 3.63 12.05 3.48
N TYR A 64 2.93 11.99 2.34
CA TYR A 64 1.52 11.57 2.23
C TYR A 64 1.26 10.15 2.78
N TRP A 65 2.32 9.36 2.95
CA TRP A 65 2.27 8.02 3.54
C TRP A 65 1.71 8.00 4.97
N ALA A 66 1.84 9.12 5.71
CA ALA A 66 1.42 9.22 7.11
C ALA A 66 -0.09 9.31 7.26
N ASP A 67 -0.80 9.75 6.23
CA ASP A 67 -2.25 9.91 6.24
C ASP A 67 -2.99 8.64 5.82
N LEU A 68 -4.26 8.60 6.22
CA LEU A 68 -5.17 7.51 5.87
C LEU A 68 -6.12 7.98 4.77
N TRP A 69 -5.88 7.50 3.56
CA TRP A 69 -6.61 7.92 2.37
C TRP A 69 -7.89 7.12 2.15
N PRO A 70 -8.96 7.73 1.64
CA PRO A 70 -10.24 7.06 1.35
C PRO A 70 -10.12 5.80 0.48
N ALA A 71 -9.22 5.82 -0.51
CA ALA A 71 -9.01 4.66 -1.37
C ALA A 71 -8.41 3.47 -0.59
N SER A 72 -7.56 3.72 0.42
CA SER A 72 -7.03 2.65 1.26
C SER A 72 -8.11 2.02 2.17
N LEU A 73 -9.10 2.82 2.62
CA LEU A 73 -10.24 2.31 3.37
C LEU A 73 -11.11 1.39 2.51
N ALA A 74 -11.42 1.82 1.28
CA ALA A 74 -12.22 1.04 0.33
C ALA A 74 -11.54 -0.27 -0.05
N LEU A 75 -10.23 -0.20 -0.34
CA LEU A 75 -9.45 -1.38 -0.71
C LEU A 75 -9.29 -2.34 0.48
N ALA A 76 -9.02 -1.83 1.67
CA ALA A 76 -8.93 -2.64 2.89
C ALA A 76 -10.25 -3.36 3.21
N ASP A 77 -11.41 -2.68 3.05
CA ASP A 77 -12.72 -3.29 3.23
C ASP A 77 -12.93 -4.46 2.27
N HIS A 78 -12.54 -4.28 1.00
CA HIS A 78 -12.66 -5.32 0.00
C HIS A 78 -11.76 -6.51 0.31
N VAL A 79 -10.44 -6.30 0.53
CA VAL A 79 -9.48 -7.40 0.71
C VAL A 79 -9.64 -8.11 2.05
N ALA A 80 -10.08 -7.43 3.12
CA ALA A 80 -10.32 -8.06 4.43
C ALA A 80 -11.42 -9.13 4.39
N ARG A 81 -12.33 -9.07 3.42
CA ARG A 81 -13.42 -10.05 3.20
C ARG A 81 -13.00 -11.24 2.35
N GLN A 82 -11.81 -11.18 1.74
CA GLN A 82 -11.30 -12.25 0.88
C GLN A 82 -10.68 -13.37 1.71
N LYS A 83 -10.40 -14.49 1.04
CA LYS A 83 -9.62 -15.61 1.60
C LYS A 83 -8.29 -15.66 0.86
N GLY A 84 -7.22 -15.26 1.56
CA GLY A 84 -5.87 -15.23 0.97
C GLY A 84 -5.28 -16.61 0.71
N GLU A 85 -5.58 -17.60 1.58
CA GLU A 85 -5.17 -19.00 1.43
C GLU A 85 -3.66 -19.19 1.21
N GLY A 86 -2.85 -18.26 1.73
CA GLY A 86 -1.39 -18.27 1.58
C GLY A 86 -0.87 -17.74 0.24
N ARG A 87 -1.74 -17.23 -0.64
CA ARG A 87 -1.33 -16.58 -1.90
C ARG A 87 -0.39 -15.42 -1.62
N LEU A 88 0.53 -15.17 -2.55
CA LEU A 88 1.48 -14.07 -2.47
C LEU A 88 0.78 -12.76 -2.85
N ALA A 89 0.88 -11.75 -1.99
CA ALA A 89 0.36 -10.41 -2.26
C ALA A 89 1.47 -9.36 -2.17
N LEU A 90 1.49 -8.43 -3.13
CA LEU A 90 2.32 -7.24 -3.13
C LEU A 90 1.43 -6.01 -2.94
N GLU A 91 1.80 -5.13 -2.03
CA GLU A 91 1.22 -3.78 -1.95
C GLU A 91 2.23 -2.75 -2.44
N LEU A 92 1.79 -1.89 -3.35
CA LEU A 92 2.53 -0.74 -3.87
C LEU A 92 2.08 0.53 -3.13
N GLY A 93 3.00 1.23 -2.46
CA GLY A 93 2.69 2.44 -1.69
C GLY A 93 1.86 2.11 -0.43
N CYS A 94 2.45 1.36 0.50
CA CYS A 94 1.69 0.84 1.65
C CYS A 94 1.35 1.87 2.72
N GLY A 95 2.02 3.03 2.73
CA GLY A 95 1.79 4.10 3.70
C GLY A 95 1.84 3.61 5.14
N SER A 96 0.81 3.91 5.92
CA SER A 96 0.68 3.44 7.31
C SER A 96 0.25 1.98 7.46
N GLY A 97 0.01 1.25 6.35
CA GLY A 97 -0.16 -0.21 6.33
C GLY A 97 -1.56 -0.73 6.66
N LEU A 98 -2.62 0.03 6.38
CA LEU A 98 -3.99 -0.46 6.55
C LEU A 98 -4.29 -1.64 5.62
N VAL A 99 -3.98 -1.50 4.32
CA VAL A 99 -4.28 -2.53 3.33
C VAL A 99 -3.39 -3.75 3.55
N ALA A 100 -2.08 -3.56 3.86
CA ALA A 100 -1.18 -4.65 4.26
C ALA A 100 -1.72 -5.43 5.47
N SER A 101 -2.26 -4.72 6.48
CA SER A 101 -2.88 -5.33 7.66
C SER A 101 -4.11 -6.16 7.28
N ALA A 102 -4.95 -5.63 6.39
CA ALA A 102 -6.14 -6.31 5.90
C ALA A 102 -5.80 -7.58 5.10
N LEU A 103 -4.82 -7.49 4.20
CA LEU A 103 -4.30 -8.64 3.43
C LEU A 103 -3.73 -9.72 4.35
N ALA A 104 -2.87 -9.34 5.32
CA ALA A 104 -2.27 -10.27 6.26
C ALA A 104 -3.34 -10.96 7.12
N HIS A 105 -4.37 -10.19 7.58
CA HIS A 105 -5.52 -10.74 8.28
C HIS A 105 -6.31 -11.73 7.43
N ALA A 106 -6.55 -11.42 6.15
CA ALA A 106 -7.25 -12.30 5.20
C ALA A 106 -6.46 -13.56 4.85
N GLY A 107 -5.20 -13.68 5.32
CA GLY A 107 -4.39 -14.89 5.16
C GLY A 107 -3.45 -14.88 3.96
N TYR A 108 -3.21 -13.72 3.34
CA TYR A 108 -2.18 -13.58 2.31
C TYR A 108 -0.77 -13.59 2.91
N ARG A 109 0.22 -13.97 2.10
CA ARG A 109 1.65 -13.76 2.38
C ARG A 109 2.07 -12.43 1.76
N VAL A 110 2.10 -11.39 2.59
CA VAL A 110 2.24 -10.00 2.13
C VAL A 110 3.70 -9.58 2.02
N THR A 111 4.01 -8.90 0.92
CA THR A 111 5.15 -8.00 0.79
C THR A 111 4.58 -6.59 0.59
N ALA A 112 4.86 -5.69 1.51
CA ALA A 112 4.45 -4.29 1.42
C ALA A 112 5.64 -3.44 0.96
N THR A 113 5.41 -2.53 0.02
CA THR A 113 6.45 -1.66 -0.52
C THR A 113 6.08 -0.20 -0.38
N ASP A 114 7.08 0.62 -0.14
CA ASP A 114 6.94 2.08 -0.11
C ASP A 114 8.28 2.73 -0.48
N TYR A 115 8.23 4.02 -0.80
CA TYR A 115 9.41 4.85 -1.01
C TYR A 115 10.04 5.29 0.32
N TYR A 116 9.24 5.43 1.39
CA TYR A 116 9.68 5.91 2.70
C TYR A 116 9.98 4.74 3.64
N PRO A 117 11.21 4.68 4.21
CA PRO A 117 11.55 3.63 5.18
C PRO A 117 10.70 3.71 6.45
N GLU A 118 10.23 4.89 6.85
CA GLU A 118 9.34 5.11 7.99
C GLU A 118 7.98 4.46 7.76
N ALA A 119 7.38 4.64 6.57
CA ALA A 119 6.14 3.98 6.17
C ALA A 119 6.24 2.46 6.36
N LEU A 120 7.34 1.86 5.93
CA LEU A 120 7.59 0.42 6.09
C LEU A 120 7.66 -0.02 7.56
N ARG A 121 8.17 0.82 8.45
CA ARG A 121 8.23 0.55 9.89
C ARG A 121 6.83 0.55 10.50
N PHE A 122 6.03 1.60 10.24
CA PHE A 122 4.64 1.66 10.68
C PHE A 122 3.81 0.52 10.10
N THR A 123 4.00 0.20 8.84
CA THR A 123 3.32 -0.93 8.18
C THR A 123 3.63 -2.27 8.85
N ARG A 124 4.89 -2.55 9.22
CA ARG A 124 5.23 -3.80 9.95
C ARG A 124 4.51 -3.88 11.30
N VAL A 125 4.59 -2.81 12.09
CA VAL A 125 3.92 -2.71 13.40
C VAL A 125 2.42 -2.97 13.24
N ASN A 126 1.79 -2.26 12.32
CA ASN A 126 0.34 -2.32 12.14
C ASN A 126 -0.12 -3.67 11.60
N ALA A 127 0.59 -4.24 10.64
CA ALA A 127 0.25 -5.55 10.09
C ALA A 127 0.40 -6.68 11.12
N GLU A 128 1.51 -6.72 11.86
CA GLU A 128 1.74 -7.75 12.89
C GLU A 128 0.72 -7.61 14.03
N ARG A 129 0.47 -6.39 14.52
CA ARG A 129 -0.52 -6.10 15.57
C ARG A 129 -1.93 -6.58 15.20
N ASN A 130 -2.38 -6.31 13.98
CA ASN A 130 -3.76 -6.57 13.54
C ASN A 130 -3.97 -7.97 13.02
N SER A 131 -2.95 -8.68 12.57
CA SER A 131 -3.06 -10.02 11.99
C SER A 131 -2.42 -11.13 12.82
N GLY A 132 -1.54 -10.79 13.78
CA GLY A 132 -0.66 -11.74 14.47
C GLY A 132 0.42 -12.34 13.56
N ARG A 133 0.66 -11.76 12.38
CA ARG A 133 1.58 -12.30 11.37
C ARG A 133 2.58 -11.24 10.94
N ARG A 134 3.85 -11.61 10.89
CA ARG A 134 4.87 -10.78 10.27
C ARG A 134 4.72 -10.79 8.76
N ILE A 135 4.86 -9.62 8.17
CA ILE A 135 4.89 -9.43 6.73
C ILE A 135 6.31 -9.08 6.27
N ARG A 136 6.58 -9.19 4.98
CA ARG A 136 7.78 -8.62 4.38
C ARG A 136 7.53 -7.17 4.05
N THR A 137 8.57 -6.34 4.20
CA THR A 137 8.55 -4.96 3.73
C THR A 137 9.79 -4.71 2.88
N ARG A 138 9.66 -3.88 1.85
CA ARG A 138 10.77 -3.57 0.95
C ARG A 138 10.70 -2.11 0.51
N LEU A 139 11.82 -1.41 0.62
CA LEU A 139 11.97 -0.07 0.07
C LEU A 139 12.02 -0.19 -1.47
N VAL A 140 11.11 0.49 -2.14
CA VAL A 140 11.01 0.45 -3.61
C VAL A 140 10.73 1.85 -4.13
N ASP A 141 11.61 2.32 -5.02
CA ASP A 141 11.37 3.47 -5.86
C ASP A 141 10.83 2.97 -7.21
N TRP A 142 9.64 3.37 -7.60
CA TRP A 142 9.05 2.95 -8.87
C TRP A 142 9.81 3.45 -10.10
N ARG A 143 10.66 4.47 -9.94
CA ARG A 143 11.57 4.96 -11.00
C ARG A 143 12.75 4.02 -11.27
N ASP A 144 13.06 3.14 -10.30
CA ASP A 144 14.14 2.15 -10.39
C ASP A 144 13.67 0.83 -9.75
N LEU A 145 12.81 0.11 -10.47
CA LEU A 145 12.24 -1.14 -9.99
C LEU A 145 13.34 -2.20 -9.83
N PRO A 146 13.42 -2.83 -8.66
CA PRO A 146 14.41 -3.86 -8.43
C PRO A 146 14.13 -5.11 -9.27
N ARG A 147 15.13 -5.61 -9.99
CA ARG A 147 15.04 -6.80 -10.87
C ARG A 147 14.55 -8.07 -10.16
N ASP A 148 14.70 -8.12 -8.84
CA ASP A 148 14.28 -9.22 -7.98
C ASP A 148 13.01 -8.91 -7.18
N LEU A 149 12.16 -8.02 -7.70
CA LEU A 149 10.87 -7.67 -7.06
C LEU A 149 10.02 -8.92 -6.81
N GLY A 150 10.08 -9.88 -7.71
CA GLY A 150 9.34 -11.14 -7.62
C GLY A 150 8.03 -11.11 -8.40
N ARG A 151 7.29 -12.23 -8.33
CA ARG A 151 5.96 -12.38 -8.94
C ARG A 151 4.94 -12.72 -7.86
N TYR A 152 3.75 -12.13 -7.96
CA TYR A 152 2.70 -12.19 -6.96
C TYR A 152 1.37 -12.59 -7.59
N ASP A 153 0.59 -13.37 -6.85
CA ASP A 153 -0.76 -13.77 -7.25
C ASP A 153 -1.73 -12.59 -7.20
N VAL A 154 -1.44 -11.62 -6.31
CA VAL A 154 -2.23 -10.41 -6.13
C VAL A 154 -1.30 -9.21 -5.97
N VAL A 155 -1.53 -8.16 -6.77
CA VAL A 155 -0.87 -6.86 -6.62
C VAL A 155 -1.92 -5.83 -6.26
N VAL A 156 -1.72 -5.06 -5.20
CA VAL A 156 -2.69 -4.03 -4.79
C VAL A 156 -2.03 -2.66 -4.70
N ALA A 157 -2.82 -1.61 -4.96
CA ALA A 157 -2.41 -0.23 -4.78
C ALA A 157 -3.62 0.65 -4.44
N ALA A 158 -3.45 1.59 -3.51
CA ALA A 158 -4.51 2.51 -3.11
C ALA A 158 -4.00 3.95 -3.07
N ASP A 159 -4.69 4.84 -3.80
CA ASP A 159 -4.40 6.29 -3.86
C ASP A 159 -2.97 6.63 -4.32
N VAL A 160 -2.44 5.88 -5.28
CA VAL A 160 -1.04 6.02 -5.74
C VAL A 160 -0.89 6.84 -7.02
N LEU A 161 -1.98 7.32 -7.63
CA LEU A 161 -1.98 7.99 -8.93
C LEU A 161 -2.05 9.53 -8.81
N TYR A 162 -1.45 10.10 -7.76
CA TYR A 162 -1.56 11.54 -7.46
C TYR A 162 -0.54 12.42 -8.20
N GLU A 163 0.55 11.85 -8.72
CA GLU A 163 1.54 12.55 -9.54
C GLU A 163 1.37 12.21 -11.03
N HIS A 164 1.66 13.17 -11.91
CA HIS A 164 1.46 13.01 -13.36
C HIS A 164 2.21 11.82 -13.97
N THR A 165 3.39 11.49 -13.45
CA THR A 165 4.23 10.39 -13.93
C THR A 165 3.87 9.04 -13.34
N TYR A 166 3.04 9.00 -12.31
CA TYR A 166 2.78 7.76 -11.57
C TYR A 166 1.90 6.78 -12.33
N GLY A 167 1.11 7.24 -13.30
CA GLY A 167 0.35 6.35 -14.18
C GLY A 167 1.23 5.29 -14.84
N ASP A 168 2.30 5.71 -15.51
CA ASP A 168 3.25 4.81 -16.16
C ASP A 168 4.05 3.97 -15.15
N LEU A 169 4.59 4.61 -14.10
CA LEU A 169 5.42 3.92 -13.11
C LEU A 169 4.65 2.81 -12.37
N VAL A 170 3.40 3.07 -12.01
CA VAL A 170 2.55 2.06 -11.35
C VAL A 170 2.16 0.95 -12.32
N ALA A 171 1.91 1.27 -13.60
CA ALA A 171 1.65 0.29 -14.64
C ALA A 171 2.88 -0.63 -14.86
N ASP A 172 4.10 -0.08 -14.88
CA ASP A 172 5.34 -0.85 -14.95
C ASP A 172 5.49 -1.76 -13.74
N ALA A 173 5.30 -1.24 -12.52
CA ALA A 173 5.42 -2.00 -11.30
C ALA A 173 4.41 -3.17 -11.24
N ILE A 174 3.17 -2.96 -11.67
CA ILE A 174 2.15 -4.02 -11.76
C ILE A 174 2.58 -5.06 -12.79
N THR A 175 3.00 -4.64 -13.99
CA THR A 175 3.41 -5.54 -15.07
C THR A 175 4.58 -6.43 -14.67
N GLU A 176 5.58 -5.84 -13.98
CA GLU A 176 6.76 -6.57 -13.51
C GLU A 176 6.45 -7.51 -12.33
N ALA A 177 5.49 -7.16 -11.48
CA ALA A 177 5.20 -7.93 -10.28
C ALA A 177 4.05 -8.94 -10.42
N LEU A 178 3.18 -8.80 -11.42
CA LEU A 178 2.02 -9.65 -11.56
C LEU A 178 2.38 -11.02 -12.12
N ALA A 179 1.95 -12.09 -11.45
CA ALA A 179 2.04 -13.46 -11.98
C ALA A 179 1.09 -13.63 -13.17
N PRO A 180 1.37 -14.55 -14.13
CA PRO A 180 0.53 -14.74 -15.32
C PRO A 180 -0.95 -15.01 -15.03
N ASP A 181 -1.24 -15.78 -13.98
CA ASP A 181 -2.62 -16.10 -13.55
C ASP A 181 -3.10 -15.20 -12.39
N GLY A 182 -2.34 -14.15 -12.07
CA GLY A 182 -2.62 -13.21 -11.00
C GLY A 182 -3.61 -12.13 -11.42
N PHE A 183 -3.96 -11.28 -10.45
CA PHE A 183 -4.70 -10.05 -10.71
C PHE A 183 -4.14 -8.90 -9.89
N ALA A 184 -4.29 -7.68 -10.44
CA ALA A 184 -4.05 -6.48 -9.65
C ALA A 184 -5.38 -5.82 -9.28
N LEU A 185 -5.42 -5.15 -8.14
CA LEU A 185 -6.56 -4.38 -7.68
C LEU A 185 -6.11 -2.99 -7.28
N VAL A 186 -6.52 -1.99 -8.04
CA VAL A 186 -6.18 -0.59 -7.82
C VAL A 186 -7.41 0.16 -7.34
N ALA A 187 -7.28 0.88 -6.22
CA ALA A 187 -8.32 1.77 -5.70
C ALA A 187 -7.90 3.24 -5.88
N ASP A 188 -8.76 4.03 -6.50
CA ASP A 188 -8.46 5.43 -6.85
C ASP A 188 -9.71 6.32 -6.73
N PRO A 189 -9.60 7.54 -6.15
CA PRO A 189 -10.72 8.47 -6.02
C PRO A 189 -11.00 9.29 -7.31
N GLY A 190 -10.36 8.98 -8.42
CA GLY A 190 -10.44 9.74 -9.66
C GLY A 190 -9.30 10.76 -9.80
N ARG A 191 -8.08 10.38 -9.42
CA ARG A 191 -6.88 11.23 -9.56
C ARG A 191 -6.62 11.57 -11.03
N LEU A 192 -5.92 12.70 -11.25
CA LEU A 192 -5.62 13.19 -12.60
C LEU A 192 -4.83 12.21 -13.45
N SER A 193 -4.00 11.36 -12.86
CA SER A 193 -3.22 10.34 -13.59
C SER A 193 -3.97 9.03 -13.86
N LEU A 194 -5.18 8.85 -13.35
CA LEU A 194 -5.96 7.64 -13.59
C LEU A 194 -6.19 7.36 -15.09
N PRO A 195 -6.60 8.32 -15.95
CA PRO A 195 -6.75 8.06 -17.39
C PRO A 195 -5.45 7.62 -18.06
N ALA A 196 -4.32 8.23 -17.71
CA ALA A 196 -3.01 7.85 -18.24
C ALA A 196 -2.62 6.45 -17.78
N PHE A 197 -2.88 6.10 -16.52
CA PHE A 197 -2.67 4.75 -15.98
C PHE A 197 -3.47 3.70 -16.75
N LEU A 198 -4.74 3.95 -17.03
CA LEU A 198 -5.59 3.01 -17.78
C LEU A 198 -5.08 2.76 -19.20
N VAL A 199 -4.56 3.79 -19.86
CA VAL A 199 -3.90 3.64 -21.18
C VAL A 199 -2.61 2.84 -21.02
N ALA A 200 -1.78 3.18 -20.03
CA ALA A 200 -0.48 2.57 -19.80
C ALA A 200 -0.57 1.05 -19.51
N ILE A 201 -1.59 0.59 -18.78
CA ILE A 201 -1.79 -0.85 -18.55
C ILE A 201 -2.18 -1.59 -19.83
N GLU A 202 -3.02 -0.99 -20.69
CA GLU A 202 -3.40 -1.59 -21.97
C GLU A 202 -2.21 -1.75 -22.91
N GLU A 203 -1.33 -0.74 -22.99
CA GLU A 203 -0.08 -0.77 -23.77
C GLU A 203 0.88 -1.88 -23.31
N ARG A 204 0.79 -2.28 -22.02
CA ARG A 204 1.57 -3.35 -21.41
C ARG A 204 0.91 -4.73 -21.47
N GLY A 205 -0.21 -4.84 -22.21
CA GLY A 205 -0.94 -6.11 -22.36
C GLY A 205 -1.75 -6.51 -21.15
N LEU A 206 -2.08 -5.55 -20.28
CA LEU A 206 -3.03 -5.75 -19.18
C LEU A 206 -4.41 -5.21 -19.58
N VAL A 207 -5.46 -5.67 -18.91
CA VAL A 207 -6.83 -5.20 -19.13
C VAL A 207 -7.55 -5.01 -17.81
N VAL A 208 -8.46 -4.04 -17.76
CA VAL A 208 -9.44 -3.94 -16.68
C VAL A 208 -10.52 -5.00 -16.94
N ASP A 209 -10.51 -6.06 -16.13
CA ASP A 209 -11.47 -7.17 -16.19
C ASP A 209 -12.80 -6.80 -15.55
N GLU A 210 -12.72 -6.16 -14.37
CA GLU A 210 -13.88 -5.65 -13.64
C GLU A 210 -13.60 -4.24 -13.10
N GLN A 211 -14.65 -3.42 -13.06
CA GLN A 211 -14.61 -2.09 -12.44
C GLN A 211 -15.90 -1.85 -11.67
N TRP A 212 -15.76 -1.35 -10.45
CA TRP A 212 -16.89 -0.88 -9.65
C TRP A 212 -16.47 0.32 -8.81
N SER A 213 -17.43 0.96 -8.16
CA SER A 213 -17.15 2.06 -7.23
C SER A 213 -17.88 1.86 -5.91
N VAL A 214 -17.28 2.36 -4.84
CA VAL A 214 -17.87 2.41 -3.52
C VAL A 214 -17.98 3.86 -3.05
N PRO A 215 -19.11 4.25 -2.43
CA PRO A 215 -19.24 5.58 -1.88
C PRO A 215 -18.34 5.73 -0.65
N HIS A 216 -17.72 6.89 -0.53
CA HIS A 216 -17.00 7.31 0.67
C HIS A 216 -17.55 8.64 1.13
N GLU A 217 -17.92 8.73 2.39
CA GLU A 217 -18.43 9.95 3.03
C GLU A 217 -17.55 10.29 4.24
N ASP A 218 -16.98 11.48 4.24
CA ASP A 218 -16.25 12.04 5.36
C ASP A 218 -16.78 13.44 5.65
N GLY A 219 -17.58 13.55 6.71
CA GLY A 219 -18.30 14.78 7.04
C GLY A 219 -19.19 15.26 5.89
N ALA A 220 -18.89 16.43 5.34
CA ALA A 220 -19.62 17.01 4.20
C ALA A 220 -19.09 16.56 2.83
N GLN A 221 -17.93 15.89 2.78
CA GLN A 221 -17.31 15.43 1.54
C GLN A 221 -17.88 14.08 1.16
N LYS A 222 -18.36 13.99 -0.09
CA LYS A 222 -18.84 12.73 -0.68
C LYS A 222 -18.08 12.49 -1.96
N GLN A 223 -17.47 11.32 -2.07
CA GLN A 223 -16.75 10.91 -3.27
C GLN A 223 -17.00 9.43 -3.55
N ALA A 224 -16.80 9.02 -4.77
CA ALA A 224 -16.82 7.61 -5.16
C ALA A 224 -15.38 7.14 -5.35
N ILE A 225 -15.02 6.03 -4.73
CA ILE A 225 -13.73 5.39 -4.92
C ILE A 225 -13.89 4.29 -5.96
N GLY A 226 -13.21 4.43 -7.10
CA GLY A 226 -13.15 3.40 -8.14
C GLY A 226 -12.23 2.26 -7.70
N LEU A 227 -12.67 1.03 -7.93
CA LEU A 227 -11.83 -0.17 -7.81
C LEU A 227 -11.73 -0.83 -9.18
N TYR A 228 -10.51 -1.13 -9.58
CA TYR A 228 -10.15 -1.65 -10.90
C TYR A 228 -9.44 -2.99 -10.73
N ALA A 229 -10.11 -4.08 -11.10
CA ALA A 229 -9.48 -5.40 -11.17
C ALA A 229 -8.82 -5.56 -12.55
N ILE A 230 -7.52 -5.83 -12.55
CA ILE A 230 -6.67 -5.83 -13.73
C ILE A 230 -6.04 -7.21 -13.87
N ARG A 231 -6.01 -7.74 -15.10
CA ARG A 231 -5.40 -9.04 -15.44
C ARG A 231 -4.49 -8.93 -16.66
N VAL A 232 -3.66 -9.94 -16.85
CA VAL A 232 -2.97 -10.15 -18.12
C VAL A 232 -4.01 -10.49 -19.19
N ARG A 233 -3.88 -9.89 -20.38
CA ARG A 233 -4.79 -10.07 -21.52
C ARG A 233 -4.72 -11.51 -22.06
#